data_78c90c4ccc6542798139d2b25f01290a
#
_entry.id   78c90c4ccc6542798139d2b25f01290a
#
_cell.length_a   1.000
_cell.length_b   1.000
_cell.length_c   1.000
_cell.angle_alpha   90.00
_cell.angle_beta   90.00
_cell.angle_gamma   90.00
#
_symmetry.space_group_name_H-M   'P 1'
#
loop_
_entity.id
_entity.type
_entity.pdbx_description
1 polymer ?
#
loop_
_entity_poly.entity_id
_entity_poly.type
_entity_poly.pdbx_seq_one_letter_code
_entity_poly.pdbx_strand_id
1 'polypeptide(L)'
;IGETRARRAWQRSAAAVTRLGEIVRDENIACGYAPKPALYLAGDEFGFRALQTEQAAREAAGLTSRYLSAQELRETYGMDRTGALLSEPSASADPAQLTAGLLRRAIDKGLEIVSPLEVRDFVATGEKAALTLSNDQIITCGHAVFCTGYEFLKALESRQHRIISTWAVAARPRSTPPGWLDDHIVWEGSDPYLYFRTHTDGHMVIGGEDFETGHMNEAKLQRKAATLVEKFETLTGVSLYPPSHKWAAAFGESTTGLPFLGTVPGHTNIHALMGFGGNGITFSVIGA
;
A
#
# COMPACT_ATOMS: atom_id res chain seq x y z
N ILE A 1 19.37 5.47 0.49
CA ILE A 1 19.49 4.89 -0.88
C ILE A 1 20.16 5.86 -1.88
N GLY A 2 20.29 7.13 -1.53
CA GLY A 2 20.83 8.21 -2.38
C GLY A 2 19.79 8.80 -3.35
N GLU A 3 20.01 10.07 -3.72
CA GLU A 3 19.06 10.87 -4.51
C GLU A 3 18.66 10.24 -5.84
N THR A 4 19.62 9.75 -6.62
CA THR A 4 19.36 9.15 -7.94
C THR A 4 18.45 7.92 -7.86
N ARG A 5 18.65 7.06 -6.86
CA ARG A 5 17.80 5.85 -6.65
C ARG A 5 16.44 6.25 -6.13
N ALA A 6 16.35 7.20 -5.21
CA ALA A 6 15.09 7.72 -4.69
C ALA A 6 14.25 8.32 -5.82
N ARG A 7 14.83 9.21 -6.63
CA ARG A 7 14.19 9.80 -7.81
C ARG A 7 13.63 8.72 -8.75
N ARG A 8 14.43 7.71 -9.08
CA ARG A 8 14.01 6.60 -9.96
C ARG A 8 12.88 5.79 -9.35
N ALA A 9 12.91 5.52 -8.04
CA ALA A 9 11.84 4.80 -7.35
C ALA A 9 10.52 5.57 -7.42
N TRP A 10 10.53 6.86 -7.13
CA TRP A 10 9.37 7.73 -7.22
C TRP A 10 8.80 7.83 -8.64
N GLN A 11 9.65 8.04 -9.64
CA GLN A 11 9.23 8.08 -11.05
C GLN A 11 8.57 6.78 -11.49
N ARG A 12 9.15 5.62 -11.09
CA ARG A 12 8.54 4.31 -11.37
C ARG A 12 7.23 4.11 -10.64
N SER A 13 7.13 4.58 -9.39
CA SER A 13 5.89 4.51 -8.61
C SER A 13 4.78 5.32 -9.27
N ALA A 14 5.06 6.54 -9.72
CA ALA A 14 4.10 7.36 -10.46
C ALA A 14 3.67 6.69 -11.79
N ALA A 15 4.62 6.17 -12.56
CA ALA A 15 4.33 5.43 -13.80
C ALA A 15 3.50 4.16 -13.53
N ALA A 16 3.74 3.46 -12.42
CA ALA A 16 2.98 2.27 -12.06
C ALA A 16 1.50 2.57 -11.75
N VAL A 17 1.19 3.72 -11.14
CA VAL A 17 -0.20 4.13 -10.91
C VAL A 17 -0.93 4.33 -12.25
N THR A 18 -0.31 5.04 -13.19
CA THR A 18 -0.86 5.22 -14.54
C THR A 18 -1.03 3.89 -15.26
N ARG A 19 0.00 3.04 -15.21
CA ARG A 19 -0.04 1.71 -15.84
C ARG A 19 -1.13 0.81 -15.27
N LEU A 20 -1.35 0.85 -13.97
CA LEU A 20 -2.45 0.11 -13.34
C LEU A 20 -3.82 0.55 -13.89
N GLY A 21 -4.03 1.87 -14.05
CA GLY A 21 -5.26 2.39 -14.65
C GLY A 21 -5.48 1.90 -16.08
N GLU A 22 -4.42 1.81 -16.89
CA GLU A 22 -4.47 1.21 -18.22
C GLU A 22 -4.87 -0.27 -18.16
N ILE A 23 -4.20 -1.06 -17.31
CA ILE A 23 -4.50 -2.50 -17.14
C ILE A 23 -5.95 -2.71 -16.73
N VAL A 24 -6.43 -1.96 -15.73
CA VAL A 24 -7.82 -2.06 -15.26
C VAL A 24 -8.82 -1.78 -16.38
N ARG A 25 -8.57 -0.74 -17.18
CA ARG A 25 -9.41 -0.38 -18.32
C ARG A 25 -9.33 -1.42 -19.43
N ASP A 26 -8.13 -1.79 -19.87
CA ASP A 26 -7.90 -2.65 -21.03
C ASP A 26 -8.39 -4.09 -20.78
N GLU A 27 -8.26 -4.58 -19.54
CA GLU A 27 -8.76 -5.90 -19.11
C GLU A 27 -10.20 -5.84 -18.57
N ASN A 28 -10.84 -4.66 -18.58
CA ASN A 28 -12.22 -4.43 -18.10
C ASN A 28 -12.46 -4.99 -16.69
N ILE A 29 -11.63 -4.56 -15.73
CA ILE A 29 -11.70 -5.03 -14.33
C ILE A 29 -12.57 -4.06 -13.52
N ALA A 30 -13.70 -4.55 -13.01
CA ALA A 30 -14.59 -3.80 -12.14
C ALA A 30 -14.06 -3.82 -10.69
N CYS A 31 -13.16 -2.87 -10.36
CA CYS A 31 -12.56 -2.75 -9.03
C CYS A 31 -12.68 -1.33 -8.43
N GLY A 32 -13.54 -0.49 -8.98
CA GLY A 32 -13.69 0.88 -8.51
C GLY A 32 -12.40 1.72 -8.61
N TYR A 33 -11.54 1.40 -9.60
CA TYR A 33 -10.34 2.22 -9.84
C TYR A 33 -10.74 3.64 -10.19
N ALA A 34 -10.23 4.59 -9.41
CA ALA A 34 -10.45 6.02 -9.63
C ALA A 34 -9.15 6.81 -9.39
N PRO A 35 -8.67 7.58 -10.37
CA PRO A 35 -7.63 8.58 -10.11
C PRO A 35 -8.12 9.55 -9.05
N LYS A 36 -7.29 9.78 -8.03
CA LYS A 36 -7.56 10.73 -6.94
C LYS A 36 -6.24 11.36 -6.51
N PRO A 37 -6.15 12.68 -6.37
CA PRO A 37 -4.96 13.29 -5.81
C PRO A 37 -4.72 12.81 -4.36
N ALA A 38 -3.45 12.70 -4.01
CA ALA A 38 -3.04 12.38 -2.64
C ALA A 38 -2.74 13.67 -1.88
N LEU A 39 -3.34 13.82 -0.71
CA LEU A 39 -3.10 14.93 0.22
C LEU A 39 -2.23 14.42 1.37
N TYR A 40 -0.96 14.81 1.36
CA TYR A 40 0.01 14.47 2.40
C TYR A 40 0.12 15.62 3.40
N LEU A 41 -0.46 15.45 4.58
CA LEU A 41 -0.55 16.48 5.61
C LEU A 41 0.74 16.58 6.42
N ALA A 42 1.08 17.79 6.84
CA ALA A 42 2.08 18.00 7.87
C ALA A 42 1.68 17.31 9.18
N GLY A 43 2.62 16.63 9.80
CA GLY A 43 2.48 15.94 11.08
C GLY A 43 3.63 16.27 12.03
N ASP A 44 3.82 15.44 13.05
CA ASP A 44 4.86 15.60 14.05
C ASP A 44 6.25 15.20 13.54
N GLU A 45 6.34 14.21 12.64
CA GLU A 45 7.59 13.79 12.00
C GLU A 45 7.99 14.70 10.82
N PHE A 46 6.98 15.09 9.99
CA PHE A 46 7.16 15.93 8.83
C PHE A 46 6.31 17.21 8.93
N GLY A 47 6.87 18.25 9.50
CA GLY A 47 6.26 19.58 9.57
C GLY A 47 6.32 20.33 8.23
N PHE A 48 5.74 21.53 8.17
CA PHE A 48 5.58 22.30 6.92
C PHE A 48 6.89 22.58 6.18
N ARG A 49 8.01 22.83 6.90
CA ARG A 49 9.33 23.06 6.26
C ARG A 49 9.87 21.83 5.56
N ALA A 50 9.69 20.65 6.18
CA ALA A 50 10.08 19.39 5.58
C ALA A 50 9.25 19.10 4.32
N LEU A 51 7.93 19.41 4.35
CA LEU A 51 7.06 19.28 3.18
C LEU A 51 7.46 20.22 2.03
N GLN A 52 7.89 21.46 2.32
CA GLN A 52 8.39 22.37 1.28
C GLN A 52 9.68 21.84 0.64
N THR A 53 10.59 21.27 1.44
CA THR A 53 11.79 20.62 0.93
C THR A 53 11.45 19.39 0.08
N GLU A 54 10.50 18.59 0.52
CA GLU A 54 9.99 17.42 -0.21
C GLU A 54 9.34 17.83 -1.53
N GLN A 55 8.56 18.91 -1.56
CA GLN A 55 8.00 19.45 -2.80
C GLN A 55 9.09 19.77 -3.83
N ALA A 56 10.10 20.52 -3.41
CA ALA A 56 11.20 20.88 -4.29
C ALA A 56 11.93 19.64 -4.86
N ALA A 57 12.12 18.60 -4.02
CA ALA A 57 12.70 17.34 -4.46
C ALA A 57 11.81 16.59 -5.47
N ARG A 58 10.48 16.59 -5.25
CA ARG A 58 9.52 16.00 -6.19
C ARG A 58 9.50 16.71 -7.52
N GLU A 59 9.46 18.05 -7.53
CA GLU A 59 9.51 18.85 -8.74
C GLU A 59 10.82 18.61 -9.51
N ALA A 60 11.97 18.58 -8.82
CA ALA A 60 13.27 18.26 -9.43
C ALA A 60 13.30 16.81 -10.00
N ALA A 61 12.48 15.92 -9.50
CA ALA A 61 12.28 14.57 -10.03
C ALA A 61 11.24 14.50 -11.18
N GLY A 62 10.62 15.62 -11.56
CA GLY A 62 9.56 15.66 -12.58
C GLY A 62 8.22 15.11 -12.11
N LEU A 63 7.96 15.11 -10.79
CA LEU A 63 6.70 14.67 -10.21
C LEU A 63 5.78 15.86 -9.97
N THR A 64 4.49 15.70 -10.25
CA THR A 64 3.50 16.73 -9.99
C THR A 64 3.18 16.80 -8.50
N SER A 65 3.49 17.92 -7.88
CA SER A 65 3.09 18.19 -6.50
C SER A 65 2.94 19.69 -6.28
N ARG A 66 2.05 20.07 -5.37
CA ARG A 66 1.79 21.45 -4.96
C ARG A 66 1.74 21.53 -3.44
N TYR A 67 2.48 22.46 -2.87
CA TYR A 67 2.38 22.79 -1.46
C TYR A 67 1.10 23.60 -1.18
N LEU A 68 0.39 23.23 -0.12
CA LEU A 68 -0.78 23.92 0.43
C LEU A 68 -0.39 24.54 1.78
N SER A 69 -0.65 25.81 1.94
CA SER A 69 -0.47 26.51 3.21
C SER A 69 -1.55 26.11 4.24
N ALA A 70 -1.31 26.43 5.51
CA ALA A 70 -2.28 26.25 6.57
C ALA A 70 -3.60 27.01 6.30
N GLN A 71 -3.53 28.17 5.63
CA GLN A 71 -4.70 28.93 5.25
C GLN A 71 -5.52 28.19 4.18
N GLU A 72 -4.88 27.74 3.10
CA GLU A 72 -5.54 26.95 2.04
C GLU A 72 -6.19 25.68 2.59
N LEU A 73 -5.51 25.00 3.53
CA LEU A 73 -6.08 23.80 4.17
C LEU A 73 -7.35 24.09 4.97
N ARG A 74 -7.37 25.18 5.74
CA ARG A 74 -8.57 25.59 6.47
C ARG A 74 -9.71 26.00 5.55
N GLU A 75 -9.40 26.80 4.52
CA GLU A 75 -10.41 27.33 3.61
C GLU A 75 -11.02 26.27 2.70
N THR A 76 -10.18 25.34 2.19
CA THR A 76 -10.61 24.35 1.20
C THR A 76 -11.07 23.04 1.82
N TYR A 77 -10.40 22.59 2.89
CA TYR A 77 -10.59 21.25 3.46
C TYR A 77 -11.15 21.29 4.90
N GLY A 78 -11.21 22.46 5.53
CA GLY A 78 -11.63 22.59 6.93
C GLY A 78 -10.66 21.98 7.94
N MET A 79 -9.40 21.70 7.53
CA MET A 79 -8.41 21.01 8.37
C MET A 79 -7.41 21.99 8.99
N ASP A 80 -7.13 21.81 10.29
CA ASP A 80 -6.11 22.58 11.00
C ASP A 80 -4.77 21.81 10.99
N ARG A 81 -3.97 22.04 9.95
CA ARG A 81 -2.60 21.56 9.79
C ARG A 81 -1.72 22.69 9.29
N THR A 82 -0.41 22.60 9.56
CA THR A 82 0.56 23.65 9.20
C THR A 82 0.91 23.68 7.71
N GLY A 83 0.53 22.65 6.94
CA GLY A 83 0.70 22.57 5.51
C GLY A 83 0.39 21.17 4.99
N ALA A 84 0.37 21.02 3.67
CA ALA A 84 0.24 19.74 2.99
C ALA A 84 0.91 19.74 1.62
N LEU A 85 1.14 18.55 1.06
CA LEU A 85 1.45 18.37 -0.36
C LEU A 85 0.26 17.70 -1.05
N LEU A 86 -0.24 18.33 -2.10
CA LEU A 86 -1.18 17.74 -3.03
C LEU A 86 -0.38 17.15 -4.20
N SER A 87 -0.53 15.86 -4.47
CA SER A 87 0.33 15.13 -5.41
C SER A 87 -0.45 14.25 -6.37
N GLU A 88 0.05 14.15 -7.60
CA GLU A 88 -0.43 13.26 -8.65
C GLU A 88 0.76 12.61 -9.40
N PRO A 89 0.56 11.43 -10.04
CA PRO A 89 -0.65 10.63 -10.03
C PRO A 89 -0.79 9.80 -8.77
N SER A 90 -2.02 9.65 -8.30
CA SER A 90 -2.40 8.64 -7.34
C SER A 90 -3.82 8.14 -7.64
N ALA A 91 -4.23 7.01 -7.07
CA ALA A 91 -5.52 6.41 -7.35
C ALA A 91 -6.00 5.56 -6.18
N SER A 92 -7.30 5.32 -6.12
CA SER A 92 -7.89 4.33 -5.22
C SER A 92 -8.51 3.18 -6.02
N ALA A 93 -8.55 1.99 -5.40
CA ALA A 93 -9.26 0.82 -5.93
C ALA A 93 -9.70 -0.07 -4.77
N ASP A 94 -10.62 -0.98 -5.01
CA ASP A 94 -10.88 -2.11 -4.13
C ASP A 94 -9.86 -3.21 -4.41
N PRO A 95 -8.94 -3.52 -3.47
CA PRO A 95 -7.86 -4.46 -3.71
C PRO A 95 -8.34 -5.91 -3.89
N ALA A 96 -9.45 -6.29 -3.25
CA ALA A 96 -10.01 -7.63 -3.39
C ALA A 96 -10.64 -7.83 -4.78
N GLN A 97 -11.41 -6.85 -5.25
CA GLN A 97 -11.99 -6.87 -6.59
C GLN A 97 -10.91 -6.78 -7.68
N LEU A 98 -9.87 -5.95 -7.47
CA LEU A 98 -8.73 -5.87 -8.37
C LEU A 98 -8.02 -7.21 -8.50
N THR A 99 -7.68 -7.85 -7.38
CA THR A 99 -7.02 -9.15 -7.36
C THR A 99 -7.87 -10.22 -8.03
N ALA A 100 -9.16 -10.31 -7.68
CA ALA A 100 -10.08 -11.27 -8.28
C ALA A 100 -10.23 -11.05 -9.79
N GLY A 101 -10.30 -9.80 -10.24
CA GLY A 101 -10.37 -9.45 -11.65
C GLY A 101 -9.11 -9.85 -12.42
N LEU A 102 -7.93 -9.53 -11.90
CA LEU A 102 -6.65 -9.92 -12.49
C LEU A 102 -6.50 -11.44 -12.58
N LEU A 103 -6.85 -12.18 -11.51
CA LEU A 103 -6.80 -13.64 -11.51
C LEU A 103 -7.73 -14.26 -12.56
N ARG A 104 -8.97 -13.76 -12.71
CA ARG A 104 -9.88 -14.22 -13.76
C ARG A 104 -9.26 -14.03 -15.16
N ARG A 105 -8.70 -12.84 -15.42
CA ARG A 105 -8.03 -12.59 -16.72
C ARG A 105 -6.81 -13.46 -16.95
N ALA A 106 -6.06 -13.75 -15.89
CA ALA A 106 -4.94 -14.68 -15.98
C ALA A 106 -5.40 -16.12 -16.27
N ILE A 107 -6.48 -16.58 -15.65
CA ILE A 107 -7.10 -17.89 -15.93
C ILE A 107 -7.59 -17.97 -17.38
N ASP A 108 -8.24 -16.93 -17.88
CA ASP A 108 -8.67 -16.85 -19.29
C ASP A 108 -7.49 -16.97 -20.26
N LYS A 109 -6.27 -16.63 -19.79
CA LYS A 109 -5.00 -16.72 -20.55
C LYS A 109 -4.20 -18.00 -20.25
N GLY A 110 -4.77 -18.95 -19.51
CA GLY A 110 -4.17 -20.25 -19.24
C GLY A 110 -3.46 -20.38 -17.88
N LEU A 111 -3.65 -19.45 -16.96
CA LEU A 111 -3.17 -19.63 -15.57
C LEU A 111 -3.92 -20.78 -14.91
N GLU A 112 -3.19 -21.70 -14.29
CA GLU A 112 -3.72 -22.71 -13.40
C GLU A 112 -3.52 -22.28 -11.93
N ILE A 113 -4.59 -22.38 -11.11
CA ILE A 113 -4.53 -22.10 -9.68
C ILE A 113 -4.69 -23.41 -8.92
N VAL A 114 -3.72 -23.70 -8.08
CA VAL A 114 -3.72 -24.89 -7.22
C VAL A 114 -3.80 -24.46 -5.76
N SER A 115 -4.88 -24.84 -5.09
CA SER A 115 -5.16 -24.50 -3.69
C SER A 115 -6.01 -25.63 -3.05
N PRO A 116 -5.84 -25.91 -1.75
CA PRO A 116 -4.87 -25.35 -0.81
C PRO A 116 -3.57 -26.16 -0.79
N LEU A 117 -2.50 -25.66 -1.41
CA LEU A 117 -1.19 -26.27 -1.36
C LEU A 117 -0.14 -25.20 -1.01
N GLU A 118 0.80 -25.57 -0.16
CA GLU A 118 1.90 -24.71 0.26
C GLU A 118 3.20 -25.21 -0.36
N VAL A 119 4.03 -24.31 -0.87
CA VAL A 119 5.42 -24.62 -1.26
C VAL A 119 6.28 -24.57 0.00
N ARG A 120 6.81 -25.74 0.42
CA ARG A 120 7.64 -25.86 1.64
C ARG A 120 9.11 -25.62 1.38
N ASP A 121 9.57 -26.02 0.20
CA ASP A 121 10.99 -25.92 -0.16
C ASP A 121 11.16 -25.82 -1.68
N PHE A 122 12.32 -25.36 -2.11
CA PHE A 122 12.67 -25.32 -3.52
C PHE A 122 14.15 -25.65 -3.73
N VAL A 123 14.44 -26.25 -4.86
CA VAL A 123 15.79 -26.50 -5.34
C VAL A 123 15.90 -26.02 -6.78
N ALA A 124 16.94 -25.23 -7.08
CA ALA A 124 17.28 -24.85 -8.45
C ALA A 124 18.42 -25.73 -8.97
N THR A 125 18.20 -26.42 -10.08
CA THR A 125 19.17 -27.28 -10.74
C THR A 125 19.35 -26.83 -12.18
N GLY A 126 20.43 -26.11 -12.46
CA GLY A 126 20.71 -25.61 -13.81
C GLY A 126 19.59 -24.70 -14.32
N GLU A 127 18.90 -25.10 -15.38
CA GLU A 127 17.81 -24.30 -16.00
C GLU A 127 16.42 -24.59 -15.45
N LYS A 128 16.29 -25.44 -14.42
CA LYS A 128 14.99 -25.81 -13.83
C LYS A 128 14.94 -25.55 -12.35
N ALA A 129 13.73 -25.26 -11.86
CA ALA A 129 13.40 -25.24 -10.45
C ALA A 129 12.46 -26.41 -10.10
N ALA A 130 12.66 -27.00 -8.94
CA ALA A 130 11.77 -28.00 -8.35
C ALA A 130 11.21 -27.44 -7.04
N LEU A 131 9.90 -27.45 -6.91
CA LEU A 131 9.17 -26.95 -5.74
C LEU A 131 8.54 -28.12 -5.02
N THR A 132 8.87 -28.31 -3.74
CA THR A 132 8.27 -29.34 -2.88
C THR A 132 7.02 -28.78 -2.20
N LEU A 133 5.90 -29.45 -2.38
CA LEU A 133 4.60 -29.03 -1.85
C LEU A 133 4.31 -29.66 -0.50
N SER A 134 3.29 -29.13 0.20
CA SER A 134 2.84 -29.60 1.51
C SER A 134 2.29 -31.05 1.53
N ASN A 135 1.96 -31.61 0.38
CA ASN A 135 1.55 -33.01 0.17
C ASN A 135 2.67 -33.91 -0.41
N ASP A 136 3.93 -33.46 -0.32
CA ASP A 136 5.13 -34.13 -0.81
C ASP A 136 5.22 -34.31 -2.35
N GLN A 137 4.30 -33.71 -3.10
CA GLN A 137 4.41 -33.63 -4.56
C GLN A 137 5.46 -32.62 -4.96
N ILE A 138 6.03 -32.79 -6.16
CA ILE A 138 7.05 -31.91 -6.70
C ILE A 138 6.54 -31.29 -8.01
N ILE A 139 6.59 -29.96 -8.08
CA ILE A 139 6.37 -29.24 -9.34
C ILE A 139 7.73 -28.87 -9.92
N THR A 140 7.98 -29.27 -11.17
CA THR A 140 9.18 -28.85 -11.90
C THR A 140 8.80 -27.77 -12.92
N CYS A 141 9.53 -26.66 -12.92
CA CYS A 141 9.29 -25.52 -13.82
C CYS A 141 10.60 -24.91 -14.32
N GLY A 142 10.54 -24.11 -15.38
CA GLY A 142 11.66 -23.31 -15.87
C GLY A 142 12.03 -22.19 -14.91
N HIS A 143 11.03 -21.47 -14.44
CA HIS A 143 11.19 -20.36 -13.48
C HIS A 143 10.16 -20.47 -12.36
N ALA A 144 10.55 -20.05 -11.16
CA ALA A 144 9.65 -19.84 -10.02
C ALA A 144 9.69 -18.38 -9.55
N VAL A 145 8.53 -17.80 -9.30
CA VAL A 145 8.38 -16.43 -8.79
C VAL A 145 7.65 -16.48 -7.46
N PHE A 146 8.33 -16.08 -6.39
CA PHE A 146 7.76 -16.04 -5.05
C PHE A 146 7.15 -14.66 -4.77
N CYS A 147 5.82 -14.63 -4.62
CA CYS A 147 5.03 -13.44 -4.29
C CYS A 147 4.40 -13.60 -2.90
N THR A 148 5.21 -13.93 -1.91
CA THR A 148 4.76 -14.35 -0.57
C THR A 148 4.56 -13.18 0.42
N GLY A 149 4.55 -11.95 -0.08
CA GLY A 149 4.26 -10.75 0.72
C GLY A 149 5.36 -10.46 1.74
N TYR A 150 5.11 -10.76 2.99
CA TYR A 150 6.06 -10.58 4.11
C TYR A 150 6.67 -11.89 4.63
N GLU A 151 6.30 -13.02 4.06
CA GLU A 151 6.93 -14.32 4.35
C GLU A 151 8.18 -14.48 3.48
N PHE A 152 9.30 -14.01 4.01
CA PHE A 152 10.57 -13.99 3.26
C PHE A 152 11.15 -15.38 3.08
N LEU A 153 11.69 -15.62 1.89
CA LEU A 153 12.57 -16.78 1.65
C LEU A 153 13.82 -16.66 2.53
N LYS A 154 14.29 -17.76 3.10
CA LYS A 154 15.50 -17.78 3.95
C LYS A 154 16.72 -17.10 3.32
N ALA A 155 16.88 -17.23 2.00
CA ALA A 155 17.96 -16.58 1.24
C ALA A 155 17.84 -15.04 1.21
N LEU A 156 16.67 -14.47 1.51
CA LEU A 156 16.38 -13.04 1.52
C LEU A 156 16.13 -12.50 2.91
N GLU A 157 16.03 -13.36 3.93
CA GLU A 157 15.90 -12.91 5.32
C GLU A 157 17.10 -12.07 5.73
N SER A 158 16.84 -10.92 6.30
CA SER A 158 17.89 -10.05 6.83
C SER A 158 17.37 -9.25 8.02
N ARG A 159 18.29 -8.74 8.85
CA ARG A 159 17.97 -7.82 9.94
C ARG A 159 17.41 -6.47 9.47
N GLN A 160 17.41 -6.22 8.15
CA GLN A 160 16.86 -5.02 7.54
C GLN A 160 15.35 -5.14 7.26
N HIS A 161 14.77 -6.32 7.46
CA HIS A 161 13.35 -6.56 7.32
C HIS A 161 12.70 -6.72 8.68
N ARG A 162 11.54 -6.09 8.85
CA ARG A 162 10.72 -6.22 10.05
C ARG A 162 9.25 -6.38 9.66
N ILE A 163 8.49 -7.01 10.52
CA ILE A 163 7.04 -7.12 10.36
C ILE A 163 6.38 -6.04 11.19
N ILE A 164 5.52 -5.26 10.55
CA ILE A 164 4.76 -4.18 11.16
C ILE A 164 3.30 -4.59 11.23
N SER A 165 2.67 -4.35 12.37
CA SER A 165 1.22 -4.48 12.53
C SER A 165 0.55 -3.14 12.25
N THR A 166 -0.55 -3.17 11.50
CA THR A 166 -1.38 -2.02 11.16
C THR A 166 -2.84 -2.28 11.51
N TRP A 167 -3.60 -1.24 11.76
CA TRP A 167 -5.03 -1.32 12.07
C TRP A 167 -5.83 -0.47 11.12
N ALA A 168 -7.05 -0.91 10.84
CA ALA A 168 -7.97 -0.16 10.03
C ALA A 168 -9.42 -0.36 10.48
N VAL A 169 -10.26 0.60 10.14
CA VAL A 169 -11.69 0.58 10.35
C VAL A 169 -12.42 0.99 9.08
N ALA A 170 -13.65 0.51 8.92
CA ALA A 170 -14.59 1.05 7.94
C ALA A 170 -15.84 1.51 8.69
N ALA A 171 -16.24 2.77 8.47
CA ALA A 171 -17.39 3.39 9.14
C ALA A 171 -18.14 4.34 8.19
N ARG A 172 -19.43 4.48 8.38
CA ARG A 172 -20.23 5.46 7.62
C ARG A 172 -20.27 6.81 8.32
N PRO A 173 -20.18 7.92 7.59
CA PRO A 173 -20.46 9.25 8.13
C PRO A 173 -21.91 9.35 8.63
N ARG A 174 -22.13 10.12 9.72
CA ARG A 174 -23.47 10.39 10.27
C ARG A 174 -24.26 11.40 9.45
N SER A 175 -23.57 12.21 8.66
CA SER A 175 -24.14 13.19 7.74
C SER A 175 -23.38 13.16 6.43
N THR A 176 -23.88 13.83 5.41
CA THR A 176 -23.16 13.97 4.13
C THR A 176 -21.80 14.63 4.38
N PRO A 177 -20.69 13.93 4.09
CA PRO A 177 -19.36 14.48 4.30
C PRO A 177 -19.05 15.55 3.24
N PRO A 178 -18.06 16.41 3.48
CA PRO A 178 -17.55 17.33 2.46
C PRO A 178 -17.10 16.58 1.21
N GLY A 179 -17.43 17.09 0.02
CA GLY A 179 -17.17 16.40 -1.26
C GLY A 179 -15.69 16.10 -1.52
N TRP A 180 -14.78 16.91 -0.97
CA TRP A 180 -13.34 16.65 -1.12
C TRP A 180 -12.89 15.29 -0.53
N LEU A 181 -13.60 14.74 0.46
CA LEU A 181 -13.30 13.41 1.02
C LEU A 181 -13.50 12.29 -0.01
N ASP A 182 -14.43 12.46 -0.95
CA ASP A 182 -14.65 11.50 -2.02
C ASP A 182 -13.57 11.61 -3.10
N ASP A 183 -12.97 12.78 -3.25
CA ASP A 183 -12.05 13.09 -4.35
C ASP A 183 -10.57 12.91 -4.00
N HIS A 184 -10.23 12.67 -2.73
CA HIS A 184 -8.84 12.60 -2.28
C HIS A 184 -8.52 11.32 -1.53
N ILE A 185 -7.22 10.98 -1.53
CA ILE A 185 -6.61 10.04 -0.59
C ILE A 185 -5.79 10.89 0.38
N VAL A 186 -5.96 10.69 1.67
CA VAL A 186 -5.28 11.50 2.70
C VAL A 186 -4.38 10.63 3.55
N TRP A 187 -3.21 11.14 3.87
CA TRP A 187 -2.29 10.56 4.85
C TRP A 187 -1.43 11.65 5.49
N GLU A 188 -0.87 11.39 6.66
CA GLU A 188 -0.11 12.39 7.39
C GLU A 188 1.33 11.99 7.68
N GLY A 189 2.20 12.98 7.85
CA GLY A 189 3.61 12.83 8.21
C GLY A 189 3.81 12.76 9.72
N SER A 190 3.10 11.85 10.39
CA SER A 190 3.18 11.58 11.84
C SER A 190 3.64 10.16 12.12
N ASP A 191 4.15 9.90 13.33
CA ASP A 191 4.41 8.56 13.82
C ASP A 191 3.79 8.39 15.22
N PRO A 192 2.77 7.54 15.38
CA PRO A 192 2.08 6.75 14.35
C PRO A 192 1.15 7.63 13.46
N TYR A 193 1.16 7.35 12.16
CA TYR A 193 0.42 8.10 11.17
C TYR A 193 -1.05 7.68 11.04
N LEU A 194 -1.85 8.56 10.40
CA LEU A 194 -3.22 8.33 9.98
C LEU A 194 -3.31 8.39 8.46
N TYR A 195 -4.09 7.50 7.86
CA TYR A 195 -4.52 7.62 6.48
C TYR A 195 -6.00 7.32 6.33
N PHE A 196 -6.64 7.91 5.34
CA PHE A 196 -8.05 7.62 5.05
C PHE A 196 -8.45 7.93 3.61
N ARG A 197 -9.52 7.31 3.19
CA ARG A 197 -10.19 7.52 1.92
C ARG A 197 -11.66 7.12 1.99
N THR A 198 -12.48 7.60 1.09
CA THR A 198 -13.84 7.09 0.88
C THR A 198 -13.81 5.85 -0.02
N HIS A 199 -14.52 4.81 0.36
CA HIS A 199 -14.80 3.64 -0.45
C HIS A 199 -16.02 3.90 -1.36
N THR A 200 -16.14 3.16 -2.46
CA THR A 200 -17.21 3.33 -3.47
C THR A 200 -18.63 3.15 -2.93
N ASP A 201 -18.79 2.47 -1.81
CA ASP A 201 -20.07 2.28 -1.12
C ASP A 201 -20.38 3.35 -0.05
N GLY A 202 -19.53 4.38 0.07
CA GLY A 202 -19.69 5.50 0.99
C GLY A 202 -19.13 5.27 2.40
N HIS A 203 -18.43 4.15 2.67
CA HIS A 203 -17.68 4.01 3.92
C HIS A 203 -16.38 4.81 3.88
N MET A 204 -16.05 5.45 5.00
CA MET A 204 -14.71 5.93 5.28
C MET A 204 -13.84 4.74 5.68
N VAL A 205 -12.78 4.46 4.93
CA VAL A 205 -11.73 3.51 5.31
C VAL A 205 -10.59 4.32 5.92
N ILE A 206 -10.32 4.05 7.19
CA ILE A 206 -9.37 4.80 8.01
C ILE A 206 -8.37 3.80 8.58
N GLY A 207 -7.08 4.09 8.46
CA GLY A 207 -6.05 3.18 8.97
C GLY A 207 -4.81 3.91 9.44
N GLY A 208 -3.87 3.14 9.99
CA GLY A 208 -2.64 3.62 10.58
C GLY A 208 -2.39 3.04 11.96
N GLU A 209 -1.85 3.88 12.87
CA GLU A 209 -1.47 3.45 14.21
C GLU A 209 -0.47 2.29 14.21
N ASP A 210 0.38 2.24 13.19
CA ASP A 210 1.32 1.16 12.94
C ASP A 210 2.29 0.98 14.11
N PHE A 211 2.68 -0.25 14.36
CA PHE A 211 3.57 -0.58 15.47
C PHE A 211 4.33 -1.89 15.20
N GLU A 212 5.55 -1.97 15.69
CA GLU A 212 6.32 -3.21 15.65
C GLU A 212 5.60 -4.33 16.41
N THR A 213 5.69 -5.53 15.90
CA THR A 213 4.90 -6.70 16.27
C THR A 213 4.69 -6.90 17.77
N GLY A 214 3.42 -6.91 18.17
CA GLY A 214 2.97 -7.44 19.45
C GLY A 214 1.78 -8.37 19.22
N HIS A 215 1.42 -9.18 20.21
CA HIS A 215 0.25 -10.04 20.12
C HIS A 215 -0.98 -9.22 19.75
N MET A 216 -1.58 -9.54 18.62
CA MET A 216 -2.87 -8.99 18.22
C MET A 216 -3.95 -9.70 19.01
N ASN A 217 -4.71 -8.92 19.78
CA ASN A 217 -5.89 -9.41 20.51
C ASN A 217 -7.05 -8.43 20.36
N GLU A 218 -8.24 -8.88 20.67
CA GLU A 218 -9.47 -8.12 20.51
C GLU A 218 -9.43 -6.79 21.28
N ALA A 219 -8.92 -6.77 22.51
CA ALA A 219 -8.82 -5.55 23.31
C ALA A 219 -7.92 -4.49 22.65
N LYS A 220 -6.80 -4.90 22.04
CA LYS A 220 -5.91 -4.01 21.31
C LYS A 220 -6.59 -3.50 20.03
N LEU A 221 -7.26 -4.38 19.29
CA LEU A 221 -8.03 -3.99 18.10
C LEU A 221 -9.09 -2.94 18.43
N GLN A 222 -9.87 -3.13 19.49
CA GLN A 222 -10.89 -2.17 19.92
C GLN A 222 -10.28 -0.80 20.28
N ARG A 223 -9.17 -0.77 21.03
CA ARG A 223 -8.49 0.49 21.38
C ARG A 223 -7.97 1.22 20.14
N LYS A 224 -7.27 0.52 19.25
CA LYS A 224 -6.72 1.10 18.02
C LYS A 224 -7.83 1.60 17.09
N ALA A 225 -8.93 0.85 16.97
CA ALA A 225 -10.10 1.28 16.22
C ALA A 225 -10.72 2.58 16.78
N ALA A 226 -10.83 2.70 18.11
CA ALA A 226 -11.33 3.92 18.74
C ALA A 226 -10.40 5.11 18.48
N THR A 227 -9.08 4.92 18.63
CA THR A 227 -8.08 5.97 18.34
C THR A 227 -8.14 6.44 16.89
N LEU A 228 -8.28 5.52 15.91
CA LEU A 228 -8.40 5.88 14.50
C LEU A 228 -9.65 6.72 14.22
N VAL A 229 -10.79 6.36 14.80
CA VAL A 229 -12.03 7.12 14.68
C VAL A 229 -11.86 8.51 15.29
N GLU A 230 -11.35 8.61 16.52
CA GLU A 230 -11.12 9.87 17.21
C GLU A 230 -10.20 10.82 16.45
N LYS A 231 -9.07 10.29 15.94
CA LYS A 231 -8.13 11.08 15.10
C LYS A 231 -8.80 11.60 13.84
N PHE A 232 -9.56 10.75 13.15
CA PHE A 232 -10.28 11.14 11.94
C PHE A 232 -11.33 12.22 12.23
N GLU A 233 -12.20 12.01 13.23
CA GLU A 233 -13.25 12.97 13.60
C GLU A 233 -12.65 14.31 14.05
N THR A 234 -11.57 14.28 14.83
CA THR A 234 -10.86 15.49 15.26
C THR A 234 -10.26 16.26 14.09
N LEU A 235 -9.65 15.53 13.12
CA LEU A 235 -9.00 16.15 11.97
C LEU A 235 -9.99 16.74 10.97
N THR A 236 -11.08 16.01 10.69
CA THR A 236 -12.01 16.34 9.60
C THR A 236 -13.28 17.05 10.06
N GLY A 237 -13.61 16.98 11.34
CA GLY A 237 -14.91 17.41 11.87
C GLY A 237 -16.09 16.51 11.46
N VAL A 238 -15.83 15.39 10.78
CA VAL A 238 -16.87 14.48 10.28
C VAL A 238 -17.11 13.37 11.28
N SER A 239 -18.29 13.37 11.92
CA SER A 239 -18.68 12.32 12.87
C SER A 239 -19.08 11.03 12.15
N LEU A 240 -18.69 9.90 12.73
CA LEU A 240 -18.93 8.56 12.19
C LEU A 240 -19.96 7.78 13.03
N TYR A 241 -20.66 6.85 12.37
CA TYR A 241 -21.31 5.77 13.09
C TYR A 241 -20.25 4.81 13.66
N PRO A 242 -20.58 3.96 14.65
CA PRO A 242 -19.67 2.91 15.09
C PRO A 242 -19.15 2.10 13.90
N PRO A 243 -17.84 1.80 13.82
CA PRO A 243 -17.28 1.05 12.70
C PRO A 243 -18.01 -0.28 12.46
N SER A 244 -18.45 -0.47 11.22
CA SER A 244 -19.05 -1.72 10.77
C SER A 244 -18.01 -2.84 10.63
N HIS A 245 -16.75 -2.46 10.33
CA HIS A 245 -15.64 -3.37 10.21
C HIS A 245 -14.41 -2.80 10.93
N LYS A 246 -13.70 -3.69 11.59
CA LYS A 246 -12.40 -3.42 12.25
C LYS A 246 -11.48 -4.59 11.96
N TRP A 247 -10.26 -4.31 11.57
CA TRP A 247 -9.28 -5.37 11.32
C TRP A 247 -7.88 -4.91 11.65
N ALA A 248 -7.02 -5.89 11.84
CA ALA A 248 -5.59 -5.71 11.91
C ALA A 248 -4.94 -6.54 10.82
N ALA A 249 -3.81 -6.08 10.31
CA ALA A 249 -3.03 -6.75 9.30
C ALA A 249 -1.54 -6.63 9.63
N ALA A 250 -0.72 -7.38 8.90
CA ALA A 250 0.72 -7.26 8.96
C ALA A 250 1.28 -6.99 7.57
N PHE A 251 2.41 -6.30 7.51
CA PHE A 251 3.20 -6.16 6.29
C PHE A 251 4.70 -6.20 6.61
N GLY A 252 5.51 -6.61 5.63
CA GLY A 252 6.95 -6.60 5.73
C GLY A 252 7.52 -5.27 5.25
N GLU A 253 8.34 -4.64 6.06
CA GLU A 253 9.03 -3.40 5.74
C GLU A 253 10.54 -3.62 5.72
N SER A 254 11.24 -2.92 4.82
CA SER A 254 12.69 -2.85 4.83
C SER A 254 13.17 -1.49 5.36
N THR A 255 14.37 -1.44 5.91
CA THR A 255 14.99 -0.17 6.38
C THR A 255 15.16 0.87 5.29
N THR A 256 15.07 0.50 4.03
CA THR A 256 15.14 1.42 2.88
C THR A 256 13.77 1.86 2.39
N GLY A 257 12.68 1.26 2.88
CA GLY A 257 11.32 1.43 2.36
C GLY A 257 11.11 0.82 0.95
N LEU A 258 12.12 0.12 0.40
CA LEU A 258 12.04 -0.50 -0.92
C LEU A 258 11.86 -2.02 -0.81
N PRO A 259 11.03 -2.62 -1.67
CA PRO A 259 10.84 -4.08 -1.72
C PRO A 259 12.05 -4.80 -2.31
N PHE A 260 12.07 -6.12 -2.14
CA PHE A 260 12.90 -6.98 -2.98
C PHE A 260 12.11 -7.33 -4.26
N LEU A 261 12.67 -6.96 -5.41
CA LEU A 261 12.12 -7.26 -6.73
C LEU A 261 13.24 -7.79 -7.62
N GLY A 262 13.26 -9.08 -7.92
CA GLY A 262 14.28 -9.63 -8.81
C GLY A 262 14.67 -11.07 -8.54
N THR A 263 15.79 -11.45 -9.11
CA THR A 263 16.37 -12.81 -8.98
C THR A 263 16.96 -13.01 -7.60
N VAL A 264 16.64 -14.14 -6.97
CA VAL A 264 17.18 -14.51 -5.66
C VAL A 264 18.69 -14.76 -5.78
N PRO A 265 19.53 -14.19 -4.92
CA PRO A 265 20.98 -14.39 -4.97
C PRO A 265 21.38 -15.86 -5.00
N GLY A 266 22.31 -16.22 -5.90
CA GLY A 266 22.76 -17.60 -6.09
C GLY A 266 21.88 -18.47 -6.99
N HIS A 267 20.81 -17.92 -7.55
CA HIS A 267 19.91 -18.63 -8.47
C HIS A 267 19.70 -17.82 -9.74
N THR A 268 19.48 -18.50 -10.87
CA THR A 268 19.22 -17.85 -12.17
C THR A 268 17.74 -17.84 -12.53
N ASN A 269 16.97 -18.76 -11.97
CA ASN A 269 15.58 -19.04 -12.32
C ASN A 269 14.61 -18.99 -11.12
N ILE A 270 15.09 -18.53 -9.98
CA ILE A 270 14.24 -18.24 -8.81
C ILE A 270 14.16 -16.72 -8.64
N HIS A 271 12.96 -16.21 -8.63
CA HIS A 271 12.68 -14.78 -8.50
C HIS A 271 11.79 -14.55 -7.27
N ALA A 272 11.87 -13.36 -6.70
CA ALA A 272 11.01 -12.97 -5.60
C ALA A 272 10.54 -11.52 -5.73
N LEU A 273 9.29 -11.30 -5.37
CA LEU A 273 8.62 -10.00 -5.29
C LEU A 273 7.96 -9.92 -3.92
N MET A 274 8.61 -9.26 -2.96
CA MET A 274 8.17 -9.29 -1.56
C MET A 274 8.66 -8.10 -0.75
N GLY A 275 8.11 -7.93 0.46
CA GLY A 275 8.52 -6.86 1.38
C GLY A 275 8.07 -5.48 0.94
N PHE A 276 6.82 -5.36 0.49
CA PHE A 276 6.29 -4.16 -0.15
C PHE A 276 5.99 -3.00 0.81
N GLY A 277 6.08 -3.21 2.13
CA GLY A 277 5.59 -2.23 3.09
C GLY A 277 4.12 -1.90 2.85
N GLY A 278 3.75 -0.65 3.05
CA GLY A 278 2.38 -0.16 2.78
C GLY A 278 2.05 0.07 1.29
N ASN A 279 3.00 -0.18 0.36
CA ASN A 279 2.86 0.18 -1.07
C ASN A 279 2.70 -1.04 -1.99
N GLY A 280 2.01 -2.09 -1.52
CA GLY A 280 1.93 -3.38 -2.19
C GLY A 280 1.42 -3.31 -3.63
N ILE A 281 0.35 -2.58 -3.90
CA ILE A 281 -0.24 -2.48 -5.26
C ILE A 281 0.75 -1.83 -6.23
N THR A 282 1.35 -0.70 -5.85
CA THR A 282 2.31 0.03 -6.69
C THR A 282 3.53 -0.82 -7.00
N PHE A 283 4.12 -1.46 -5.97
CA PHE A 283 5.31 -2.30 -6.16
C PHE A 283 5.01 -3.60 -6.91
N SER A 284 3.81 -4.14 -6.82
CA SER A 284 3.40 -5.29 -7.65
C SER A 284 3.40 -4.93 -9.14
N VAL A 285 2.91 -3.73 -9.50
CA VAL A 285 2.93 -3.26 -10.90
C VAL A 285 4.36 -2.97 -11.38
N ILE A 286 5.24 -2.47 -10.48
CA ILE A 286 6.67 -2.24 -10.84
C ILE A 286 7.40 -3.57 -11.06
N GLY A 287 7.02 -4.62 -10.31
CA GLY A 287 7.67 -5.93 -10.36
C GLY A 287 7.20 -6.81 -11.51
N ALA A 288 5.99 -6.58 -12.02
CA ALA A 288 5.43 -7.29 -13.16
C ALA A 288 5.93 -6.73 -14.48
#